data_2cdcd07a39d102692c32bb43837223b4
#
_entry.id   2cdcd07a39d102692c32bb43837223b4
#
_cell.length_a   1.000
_cell.length_b   1.000
_cell.length_c   1.000
_cell.angle_alpha   90.00
_cell.angle_beta   90.00
_cell.angle_gamma   90.00
#
_symmetry.space_group_name_H-M   'P 1'
#
loop_
_entity.id
_entity.type
_entity.pdbx_description
1 polymer ?
#
loop_
_entity_poly.entity_id
_entity_poly.type
_entity_poly.pdbx_seq_one_letter_code
_entity_poly.pdbx_strand_id
1 'polypeptide(L)'
;MISKRLETGKKIPFILRQAQYERNYSKGSLVLARASYEEQQRIVVALIVQKYGGTSVADCGRIEHVADKVCAARRAGHDLVVVVSAMAGETDRLLGLGKSIAQRPSPREMDVLLSAGEQVTIALLAIALEKRGAAARSFTGGQICIRTDNAHTKARILAIDEDKLRDTLAHGSIPVVAGFQGVDEAGDITTLGRGGSDTTAVALAAVLKADECQIYTDVDGVYTTDPRMVPEARRLERITFEEMLELASLGSKVLQIRAVEFAGKYNVPLRVLSTFKEGEGTLITYEDVTMEAAVVSGIAFNRDEAEITLIGVLDAPGAAYRILGPISDAHIVVDMIVQNVAREGRLDFTFTIHRNDYAQAMEILEANLKHMGAKRVIGNDRVVKISLVGVGMRSHSGVATRLFQALSEEGISIRLVATSEIKISVVVDERHLEVGVRTLHEAFHLHEPPKQDYLPQPAAMRKGGATG
;
A
#
# COMPACT_ATOMS: atom_id res chain seq x y z
N MET A 1 33.01 39.42 16.20
CA MET A 1 32.06 39.32 17.32
C MET A 1 30.59 39.13 16.89
N ILE A 2 30.31 38.29 15.88
CA ILE A 2 28.95 38.10 15.32
C ILE A 2 28.53 36.60 15.30
N SER A 3 29.34 35.72 15.88
CA SER A 3 29.10 34.27 15.80
C SER A 3 28.39 33.63 17.02
N LYS A 4 27.87 34.39 17.97
CA LYS A 4 27.30 33.84 19.22
C LYS A 4 25.86 34.28 19.55
N ARG A 5 25.01 34.59 18.55
CA ARG A 5 23.59 34.97 18.76
C ARG A 5 22.59 34.26 17.85
N LEU A 6 22.83 33.04 17.48
CA LEU A 6 21.88 32.24 16.68
C LEU A 6 21.16 31.11 17.47
N GLU A 7 21.31 31.07 18.79
CA GLU A 7 20.74 30.01 19.61
C GLU A 7 19.47 30.38 20.42
N THR A 8 18.88 31.53 20.16
CA THR A 8 17.60 31.85 20.78
C THR A 8 16.53 32.01 19.69
N GLY A 9 15.69 30.98 19.52
CA GLY A 9 14.62 30.84 18.52
C GLY A 9 13.55 31.96 18.45
N LYS A 10 13.96 33.24 18.48
CA LYS A 10 13.10 34.39 18.25
C LYS A 10 13.07 34.71 16.75
N LYS A 11 11.89 34.52 16.12
CA LYS A 11 11.62 34.91 14.74
C LYS A 11 11.94 36.39 14.55
N ILE A 12 12.97 36.70 13.78
CA ILE A 12 13.29 38.08 13.37
C ILE A 12 12.17 38.57 12.45
N PRO A 13 11.61 39.77 12.65
CA PRO A 13 10.57 40.31 11.76
C PRO A 13 11.07 40.42 10.32
N PHE A 14 10.20 40.15 9.37
CA PHE A 14 10.46 40.12 7.91
C PHE A 14 11.25 41.35 7.40
N ILE A 15 10.91 42.55 7.87
CA ILE A 15 11.54 43.84 7.49
C ILE A 15 13.02 43.90 7.90
N LEU A 16 13.40 43.32 9.04
CA LEU A 16 14.81 43.31 9.49
C LEU A 16 15.65 42.30 8.72
N ARG A 17 15.05 41.22 8.22
CA ARG A 17 15.74 40.26 7.32
C ARG A 17 15.99 40.87 5.94
N GLN A 18 15.03 41.62 5.40
CA GLN A 18 15.16 42.28 4.12
C GLN A 18 16.26 43.35 4.13
N ALA A 19 16.33 44.18 5.17
CA ALA A 19 17.37 45.22 5.33
C ALA A 19 18.77 44.63 5.54
N GLN A 20 18.89 43.43 6.09
CA GLN A 20 20.17 42.71 6.27
C GLN A 20 20.61 42.02 4.98
N TYR A 21 19.66 41.59 4.15
CA TYR A 21 19.89 40.98 2.84
C TYR A 21 20.40 42.03 1.82
N GLU A 22 19.79 43.20 1.81
CA GLU A 22 20.16 44.30 0.90
C GLU A 22 21.57 44.89 1.17
N ARG A 23 22.12 44.74 2.38
CA ARG A 23 23.47 45.21 2.73
C ARG A 23 24.63 44.31 2.26
N ASN A 24 24.33 43.05 1.91
CA ASN A 24 25.38 42.06 1.67
C ASN A 24 25.63 41.76 0.19
N TYR A 25 24.86 42.35 -0.75
CA TYR A 25 24.99 42.04 -2.17
C TYR A 25 25.12 43.31 -3.05
N SER A 26 25.96 43.25 -4.09
CA SER A 26 26.00 44.26 -5.14
C SER A 26 24.69 44.21 -5.97
N LYS A 27 24.30 45.32 -6.62
CA LYS A 27 23.01 45.42 -7.36
C LYS A 27 22.75 44.27 -8.34
N GLY A 28 23.76 43.69 -8.98
CA GLY A 28 23.59 42.55 -9.89
C GLY A 28 23.40 41.22 -9.17
N SER A 29 24.09 41.03 -8.03
CA SER A 29 23.90 39.85 -7.16
C SER A 29 22.59 39.86 -6.41
N LEU A 30 22.04 41.05 -6.15
CA LEU A 30 20.75 41.20 -5.48
C LEU A 30 19.57 40.71 -6.36
N VAL A 31 19.64 40.96 -7.66
CA VAL A 31 18.64 40.52 -8.63
C VAL A 31 18.64 38.98 -8.75
N LEU A 32 19.83 38.38 -8.85
CA LEU A 32 19.94 36.90 -8.91
C LEU A 32 19.58 36.23 -7.58
N ALA A 33 20.01 36.81 -6.46
CA ALA A 33 19.67 36.29 -5.14
C ALA A 33 18.16 36.47 -4.79
N ARG A 34 17.54 37.55 -5.30
CA ARG A 34 16.11 37.80 -5.18
C ARG A 34 15.30 36.85 -6.07
N ALA A 35 15.75 36.60 -7.29
CA ALA A 35 15.14 35.59 -8.17
C ALA A 35 15.26 34.17 -7.58
N SER A 36 16.41 33.78 -7.02
CA SER A 36 16.60 32.48 -6.37
C SER A 36 15.80 32.37 -5.04
N TYR A 37 15.64 33.48 -4.29
CA TYR A 37 14.83 33.52 -3.08
C TYR A 37 13.32 33.52 -3.40
N GLU A 38 12.89 34.21 -4.46
CA GLU A 38 11.52 34.18 -4.96
C GLU A 38 11.19 32.82 -5.62
N GLU A 39 12.16 32.15 -6.22
CA GLU A 39 12.06 30.80 -6.76
C GLU A 39 11.98 29.75 -5.65
N GLN A 40 12.71 29.91 -4.54
CA GLN A 40 12.60 29.08 -3.33
C GLN A 40 11.31 29.34 -2.50
N GLN A 41 10.65 30.47 -2.70
CA GLN A 41 9.38 30.82 -2.06
C GLN A 41 8.16 30.63 -2.99
N ARG A 42 8.33 30.14 -4.21
CA ARG A 42 7.19 29.65 -4.97
C ARG A 42 6.61 28.48 -4.19
N ILE A 43 5.50 28.74 -3.50
CA ILE A 43 4.63 27.67 -3.03
C ILE A 43 4.25 26.90 -4.29
N VAL A 44 4.83 25.71 -4.45
CA VAL A 44 4.44 24.84 -5.54
C VAL A 44 3.02 24.41 -5.23
N VAL A 45 2.07 25.02 -5.95
CA VAL A 45 0.67 24.60 -5.88
C VAL A 45 0.62 23.20 -6.44
N ALA A 46 0.38 22.23 -5.57
CA ALA A 46 0.23 20.83 -5.96
C ALA A 46 -1.26 20.46 -5.92
N LEU A 47 -1.69 19.65 -6.86
CA LEU A 47 -2.96 18.96 -6.79
C LEU A 47 -2.77 17.65 -6.02
N ILE A 48 -3.40 17.52 -4.86
CA ILE A 48 -3.27 16.38 -3.99
C ILE A 48 -4.63 15.70 -3.82
N VAL A 49 -4.67 14.39 -4.01
CA VAL A 49 -5.82 13.58 -3.63
C VAL A 49 -5.57 12.97 -2.26
N GLN A 50 -6.40 13.32 -1.28
CA GLN A 50 -6.30 12.81 0.09
C GLN A 50 -7.40 11.79 0.36
N LYS A 51 -7.03 10.58 0.80
CA LYS A 51 -8.01 9.57 1.20
C LYS A 51 -7.96 9.34 2.71
N TYR A 52 -9.11 9.36 3.34
CA TYR A 52 -9.26 9.06 4.78
C TYR A 52 -10.04 7.77 4.99
N GLY A 53 -9.43 6.79 5.68
CA GLY A 53 -10.04 5.50 5.99
C GLY A 53 -11.12 5.57 7.08
N GLY A 54 -11.89 4.51 7.25
CA GLY A 54 -12.98 4.45 8.23
C GLY A 54 -12.56 4.77 9.66
N THR A 55 -11.37 4.32 10.10
CA THR A 55 -10.80 4.67 11.40
C THR A 55 -10.49 6.16 11.54
N SER A 56 -10.17 6.83 10.44
CA SER A 56 -9.89 8.27 10.39
C SER A 56 -11.16 9.12 10.53
N VAL A 57 -12.31 8.57 10.16
CA VAL A 57 -13.63 9.24 10.14
C VAL A 57 -14.66 8.51 11.01
N ALA A 58 -14.22 7.78 12.05
CA ALA A 58 -15.04 6.88 12.84
C ALA A 58 -16.18 7.56 13.61
N ASP A 59 -16.03 8.83 13.93
CA ASP A 59 -16.99 9.64 14.67
C ASP A 59 -16.90 11.12 14.26
N CYS A 60 -17.83 11.96 14.72
CA CYS A 60 -17.86 13.37 14.39
C CYS A 60 -16.59 14.12 14.83
N GLY A 61 -15.98 13.77 15.97
CA GLY A 61 -14.75 14.39 16.45
C GLY A 61 -13.57 14.10 15.52
N ARG A 62 -13.48 12.88 15.01
CA ARG A 62 -12.47 12.48 14.01
C ARG A 62 -12.71 13.15 12.66
N ILE A 63 -13.97 13.30 12.22
CA ILE A 63 -14.34 14.05 11.02
C ILE A 63 -13.91 15.52 11.15
N GLU A 64 -14.13 16.15 12.31
CA GLU A 64 -13.63 17.49 12.57
C GLU A 64 -12.10 17.58 12.52
N HIS A 65 -11.39 16.61 13.09
CA HIS A 65 -9.93 16.55 13.00
C HIS A 65 -9.43 16.39 11.53
N VAL A 66 -10.11 15.57 10.73
CA VAL A 66 -9.82 15.45 9.29
C VAL A 66 -10.04 16.79 8.58
N ALA A 67 -11.15 17.50 8.90
CA ALA A 67 -11.40 18.82 8.34
C ALA A 67 -10.30 19.83 8.69
N ASP A 68 -9.72 19.78 9.91
CA ASP A 68 -8.58 20.62 10.29
C ASP A 68 -7.34 20.33 9.43
N LYS A 69 -7.02 19.06 9.18
CA LYS A 69 -5.90 18.64 8.31
C LYS A 69 -6.11 19.10 6.86
N VAL A 70 -7.30 18.90 6.31
CA VAL A 70 -7.66 19.35 4.95
C VAL A 70 -7.54 20.88 4.84
N CYS A 71 -8.07 21.62 5.81
CA CYS A 71 -7.93 23.07 5.84
C CYS A 71 -6.47 23.54 5.98
N ALA A 72 -5.64 22.79 6.72
CA ALA A 72 -4.22 23.12 6.83
C ALA A 72 -3.49 22.95 5.49
N ALA A 73 -3.74 21.85 4.76
CA ALA A 73 -3.17 21.62 3.43
C ALA A 73 -3.68 22.66 2.40
N ARG A 74 -4.97 23.04 2.46
CA ARG A 74 -5.51 24.12 1.60
C ARG A 74 -4.84 25.45 1.88
N ARG A 75 -4.63 25.80 3.16
CA ARG A 75 -3.92 27.04 3.56
C ARG A 75 -2.43 27.03 3.18
N ALA A 76 -1.84 25.86 3.03
CA ALA A 76 -0.48 25.71 2.48
C ALA A 76 -0.41 25.96 0.96
N GLY A 77 -1.57 26.20 0.31
CA GLY A 77 -1.66 26.58 -1.09
C GLY A 77 -1.99 25.42 -2.04
N HIS A 78 -2.23 24.22 -1.54
CA HIS A 78 -2.52 23.06 -2.39
C HIS A 78 -3.99 23.02 -2.85
N ASP A 79 -4.22 22.52 -4.05
CA ASP A 79 -5.54 22.09 -4.49
C ASP A 79 -5.82 20.67 -4.01
N LEU A 80 -7.01 20.43 -3.48
CA LEU A 80 -7.33 19.19 -2.79
C LEU A 80 -8.58 18.52 -3.34
N VAL A 81 -8.52 17.22 -3.54
CA VAL A 81 -9.68 16.33 -3.67
C VAL A 81 -9.65 15.35 -2.49
N VAL A 82 -10.74 15.27 -1.76
CA VAL A 82 -10.79 14.42 -0.56
C VAL A 82 -11.70 13.22 -0.81
N VAL A 83 -11.19 12.01 -0.58
CA VAL A 83 -11.95 10.76 -0.67
C VAL A 83 -12.12 10.19 0.73
N VAL A 84 -13.33 9.80 1.10
CA VAL A 84 -13.58 9.21 2.41
C VAL A 84 -14.25 7.85 2.31
N SER A 85 -13.95 6.99 3.28
CA SER A 85 -14.68 5.75 3.54
C SER A 85 -15.90 6.00 4.41
N ALA A 86 -16.76 5.01 4.55
CA ALA A 86 -17.76 4.98 5.61
C ALA A 86 -17.12 5.07 6.99
N MET A 87 -17.84 5.54 7.98
CA MET A 87 -17.41 5.54 9.39
C MET A 87 -17.06 4.12 9.85
N ALA A 88 -16.12 3.97 10.80
CA ALA A 88 -15.68 2.66 11.25
C ALA A 88 -16.86 1.79 11.72
N GLY A 89 -16.92 0.54 11.22
CA GLY A 89 -17.97 -0.43 11.54
C GLY A 89 -19.29 -0.22 10.79
N GLU A 90 -19.48 0.90 10.07
CA GLU A 90 -20.75 1.18 9.39
C GLU A 90 -20.99 0.20 8.23
N THR A 91 -19.98 -0.10 7.44
CA THR A 91 -20.10 -1.09 6.35
C THR A 91 -20.49 -2.47 6.89
N ASP A 92 -19.89 -2.91 8.00
CA ASP A 92 -20.22 -4.19 8.64
C ASP A 92 -21.63 -4.17 9.22
N ARG A 93 -22.06 -3.05 9.81
CA ARG A 93 -23.42 -2.86 10.31
C ARG A 93 -24.46 -2.97 9.19
N LEU A 94 -24.24 -2.27 8.07
CA LEU A 94 -25.10 -2.30 6.90
C LEU A 94 -25.15 -3.71 6.28
N LEU A 95 -24.00 -4.38 6.15
CA LEU A 95 -23.91 -5.76 5.70
C LEU A 95 -24.72 -6.69 6.59
N GLY A 96 -24.63 -6.52 7.91
CA GLY A 96 -25.39 -7.27 8.90
C GLY A 96 -26.91 -7.08 8.74
N LEU A 97 -27.36 -5.85 8.50
CA LEU A 97 -28.76 -5.55 8.23
C LEU A 97 -29.29 -6.29 7.00
N GLY A 98 -28.56 -6.23 5.87
CA GLY A 98 -28.94 -6.95 4.66
C GLY A 98 -29.05 -8.46 4.88
N LYS A 99 -28.06 -9.05 5.57
CA LYS A 99 -28.05 -10.48 5.90
C LYS A 99 -29.13 -10.90 6.91
N SER A 100 -29.59 -9.98 7.76
CA SER A 100 -30.70 -10.27 8.69
C SER A 100 -32.06 -10.40 7.99
N ILE A 101 -32.21 -9.75 6.82
CA ILE A 101 -33.43 -9.87 5.99
C ILE A 101 -33.39 -11.12 5.12
N ALA A 102 -32.24 -11.43 4.53
CA ALA A 102 -32.05 -12.58 3.66
C ALA A 102 -30.65 -13.19 3.83
N GLN A 103 -30.55 -14.52 3.93
CA GLN A 103 -29.25 -15.21 4.03
C GLN A 103 -28.32 -14.89 2.82
N ARG A 104 -28.91 -14.73 1.64
CA ARG A 104 -28.23 -14.40 0.40
C ARG A 104 -28.95 -13.23 -0.29
N PRO A 105 -28.77 -12.01 0.18
CA PRO A 105 -29.36 -10.85 -0.46
C PRO A 105 -28.81 -10.64 -1.87
N SER A 106 -29.60 -10.03 -2.73
CA SER A 106 -29.14 -9.66 -4.08
C SER A 106 -27.89 -8.78 -4.01
N PRO A 107 -26.81 -9.08 -4.74
CA PRO A 107 -25.59 -8.25 -4.75
C PRO A 107 -25.88 -6.79 -5.13
N ARG A 108 -26.79 -6.55 -6.08
CA ARG A 108 -27.18 -5.20 -6.51
C ARG A 108 -27.78 -4.41 -5.35
N GLU A 109 -28.74 -5.00 -4.58
CA GLU A 109 -29.34 -4.31 -3.44
C GLU A 109 -28.36 -4.12 -2.27
N MET A 110 -27.39 -5.05 -2.14
CA MET A 110 -26.32 -4.88 -1.17
C MET A 110 -25.43 -3.69 -1.53
N ASP A 111 -25.12 -3.46 -2.80
CA ASP A 111 -24.34 -2.29 -3.24
C ASP A 111 -25.06 -0.98 -2.93
N VAL A 112 -26.37 -0.92 -3.17
CA VAL A 112 -27.20 0.24 -2.79
C VAL A 112 -27.12 0.49 -1.29
N LEU A 113 -27.33 -0.57 -0.47
CA LEU A 113 -27.30 -0.46 0.98
C LEU A 113 -25.93 -0.02 1.50
N LEU A 114 -24.86 -0.65 1.03
CA LEU A 114 -23.50 -0.38 1.50
C LEU A 114 -23.03 1.02 1.11
N SER A 115 -23.40 1.51 -0.08
CA SER A 115 -23.00 2.85 -0.56
C SER A 115 -23.48 4.00 0.31
N ALA A 116 -24.52 3.79 1.13
CA ALA A 116 -25.07 4.80 2.03
C ALA A 116 -24.07 5.25 3.10
N GLY A 117 -23.14 4.37 3.50
CA GLY A 117 -22.13 4.67 4.52
C GLY A 117 -21.24 5.85 4.14
N GLU A 118 -20.67 5.82 2.94
CA GLU A 118 -19.82 6.90 2.43
C GLU A 118 -20.61 8.17 2.15
N GLN A 119 -21.91 8.07 1.76
CA GLN A 119 -22.76 9.23 1.53
C GLN A 119 -22.98 10.04 2.81
N VAL A 120 -23.11 9.37 3.95
CA VAL A 120 -23.16 10.04 5.26
C VAL A 120 -21.84 10.76 5.53
N THR A 121 -20.73 10.10 5.33
CA THR A 121 -19.40 10.65 5.68
C THR A 121 -19.03 11.86 4.83
N ILE A 122 -19.29 11.83 3.50
CA ILE A 122 -18.99 13.01 2.63
C ILE A 122 -19.78 14.23 3.03
N ALA A 123 -21.06 14.05 3.40
CA ALA A 123 -21.89 15.16 3.83
C ALA A 123 -21.39 15.76 5.15
N LEU A 124 -21.07 14.92 6.14
CA LEU A 124 -20.54 15.37 7.43
C LEU A 124 -19.20 16.10 7.28
N LEU A 125 -18.30 15.58 6.44
CA LEU A 125 -17.01 16.23 6.20
C LEU A 125 -17.19 17.58 5.46
N ALA A 126 -18.05 17.66 4.45
CA ALA A 126 -18.34 18.92 3.77
C ALA A 126 -18.87 19.98 4.75
N ILE A 127 -19.84 19.63 5.60
CA ILE A 127 -20.35 20.51 6.67
C ILE A 127 -19.22 20.95 7.62
N ALA A 128 -18.32 20.03 8.00
CA ALA A 128 -17.21 20.37 8.89
C ALA A 128 -16.19 21.32 8.24
N LEU A 129 -15.96 21.21 6.93
CA LEU A 129 -15.11 22.10 6.15
C LEU A 129 -15.75 23.49 6.01
N GLU A 130 -17.03 23.57 5.67
CA GLU A 130 -17.78 24.83 5.57
C GLU A 130 -17.83 25.59 6.91
N LYS A 131 -18.01 24.87 8.03
CA LYS A 131 -17.91 25.43 9.40
C LYS A 131 -16.57 26.14 9.64
N ARG A 132 -15.49 25.71 8.96
CA ARG A 132 -14.14 26.28 9.03
C ARG A 132 -13.86 27.36 7.97
N GLY A 133 -14.88 27.73 7.20
CA GLY A 133 -14.78 28.73 6.13
C GLY A 133 -14.13 28.21 4.83
N ALA A 134 -13.93 26.90 4.70
CA ALA A 134 -13.47 26.29 3.47
C ALA A 134 -14.67 25.87 2.61
N ALA A 135 -14.78 26.41 1.38
CA ALA A 135 -15.80 25.98 0.44
C ALA A 135 -15.58 24.49 0.10
N ALA A 136 -16.61 23.67 0.26
CA ALA A 136 -16.54 22.25 -0.01
C ALA A 136 -17.83 21.77 -0.70
N ARG A 137 -17.71 20.70 -1.50
CA ARG A 137 -18.85 20.09 -2.17
C ARG A 137 -18.73 18.57 -2.17
N SER A 138 -19.74 17.90 -1.64
CA SER A 138 -19.80 16.45 -1.60
C SER A 138 -20.30 15.86 -2.93
N PHE A 139 -19.73 14.71 -3.31
CA PHE A 139 -20.10 13.96 -4.52
C PHE A 139 -20.15 12.45 -4.24
N THR A 140 -21.22 11.81 -4.70
CA THR A 140 -21.27 10.35 -4.82
C THR A 140 -20.51 9.90 -6.07
N GLY A 141 -20.16 8.60 -6.15
CA GLY A 141 -19.54 8.04 -7.35
C GLY A 141 -20.35 8.25 -8.64
N GLY A 142 -21.68 8.13 -8.56
CA GLY A 142 -22.57 8.39 -9.68
C GLY A 142 -22.59 9.86 -10.13
N GLN A 143 -22.50 10.82 -9.21
CA GLN A 143 -22.51 12.26 -9.55
C GLN A 143 -21.26 12.69 -10.34
N ILE A 144 -20.11 12.04 -10.13
CA ILE A 144 -18.87 12.26 -10.88
C ILE A 144 -18.61 11.15 -11.91
N CYS A 145 -19.64 10.36 -12.25
CA CYS A 145 -19.58 9.32 -13.27
C CYS A 145 -18.38 8.37 -13.13
N ILE A 146 -18.13 7.82 -11.93
CA ILE A 146 -17.23 6.68 -11.78
C ILE A 146 -17.93 5.48 -12.40
N ARG A 147 -17.65 5.21 -13.68
CA ARG A 147 -18.25 4.08 -14.42
C ARG A 147 -17.54 2.80 -14.10
N THR A 148 -18.29 1.75 -13.84
CA THR A 148 -17.81 0.42 -13.53
C THR A 148 -18.41 -0.64 -14.43
N ASP A 149 -17.87 -1.86 -14.36
CA ASP A 149 -18.60 -3.05 -14.81
C ASP A 149 -19.75 -3.39 -13.83
N ASN A 150 -20.57 -4.35 -14.19
CA ASN A 150 -21.73 -4.81 -13.41
C ASN A 150 -21.43 -5.94 -12.42
N ALA A 151 -20.15 -6.14 -12.07
CA ALA A 151 -19.75 -7.15 -11.10
C ALA A 151 -20.03 -6.65 -9.66
N HIS A 152 -21.32 -6.56 -9.28
CA HIS A 152 -21.74 -6.07 -7.98
C HIS A 152 -20.92 -6.65 -6.83
N THR A 153 -20.66 -5.82 -5.79
CA THR A 153 -19.82 -6.09 -4.60
C THR A 153 -18.31 -6.16 -4.86
N LYS A 154 -17.85 -6.22 -6.12
CA LYS A 154 -16.44 -6.28 -6.52
C LYS A 154 -16.20 -5.66 -7.91
N ALA A 155 -16.94 -4.62 -8.24
CA ALA A 155 -16.88 -3.95 -9.52
C ALA A 155 -15.50 -3.36 -9.84
N ARG A 156 -15.21 -3.18 -11.12
CA ARG A 156 -13.97 -2.57 -11.62
C ARG A 156 -14.27 -1.23 -12.26
N ILE A 157 -13.47 -0.23 -11.94
CA ILE A 157 -13.56 1.09 -12.56
C ILE A 157 -13.13 0.97 -14.02
N LEU A 158 -14.00 1.43 -14.92
CA LEU A 158 -13.78 1.45 -16.38
C LEU A 158 -13.39 2.86 -16.84
N ALA A 159 -14.04 3.91 -16.30
CA ALA A 159 -13.77 5.30 -16.63
C ALA A 159 -14.27 6.22 -15.52
N ILE A 160 -13.73 7.44 -15.48
CA ILE A 160 -14.18 8.51 -14.60
C ILE A 160 -14.30 9.78 -15.44
N ASP A 161 -15.38 10.53 -15.22
CA ASP A 161 -15.56 11.88 -15.78
C ASP A 161 -15.02 12.91 -14.77
N GLU A 162 -13.98 13.63 -15.17
CA GLU A 162 -13.27 14.57 -14.29
C GLU A 162 -13.83 16.00 -14.34
N ASP A 163 -14.69 16.32 -15.27
CA ASP A 163 -15.12 17.70 -15.55
C ASP A 163 -15.72 18.39 -14.33
N LYS A 164 -16.61 17.70 -13.61
CA LYS A 164 -17.23 18.25 -12.38
C LYS A 164 -16.22 18.50 -11.26
N LEU A 165 -15.20 17.66 -11.16
CA LEU A 165 -14.15 17.84 -10.15
C LEU A 165 -13.26 19.02 -10.51
N ARG A 166 -12.83 19.12 -11.77
CA ARG A 166 -12.04 20.25 -12.28
C ARG A 166 -12.80 21.58 -12.16
N ASP A 167 -14.09 21.59 -12.51
CA ASP A 167 -14.94 22.76 -12.34
C ASP A 167 -15.05 23.18 -10.87
N THR A 168 -15.25 22.24 -9.95
CA THR A 168 -15.31 22.50 -8.51
C THR A 168 -14.00 23.08 -7.98
N LEU A 169 -12.85 22.52 -8.40
CA LEU A 169 -11.51 23.01 -8.05
C LEU A 169 -11.29 24.44 -8.61
N ALA A 170 -11.66 24.70 -9.87
CA ALA A 170 -11.53 26.02 -10.51
C ALA A 170 -12.32 27.10 -9.79
N HIS A 171 -13.44 26.76 -9.14
CA HIS A 171 -14.22 27.67 -8.29
C HIS A 171 -13.68 27.77 -6.85
N GLY A 172 -12.51 27.19 -6.56
CA GLY A 172 -11.85 27.25 -5.25
C GLY A 172 -12.49 26.37 -4.17
N SER A 173 -13.42 25.49 -4.54
CA SER A 173 -14.11 24.57 -3.63
C SER A 173 -13.39 23.21 -3.57
N ILE A 174 -13.44 22.55 -2.42
CA ILE A 174 -12.84 21.24 -2.18
C ILE A 174 -13.87 20.15 -2.52
N PRO A 175 -13.64 19.31 -3.57
CA PRO A 175 -14.46 18.13 -3.80
C PRO A 175 -14.27 17.10 -2.70
N VAL A 176 -15.37 16.66 -2.07
CA VAL A 176 -15.39 15.57 -1.09
C VAL A 176 -16.13 14.39 -1.72
N VAL A 177 -15.40 13.33 -2.05
CA VAL A 177 -15.90 12.22 -2.87
C VAL A 177 -16.14 10.98 -2.00
N ALA A 178 -17.30 10.36 -2.18
CA ALA A 178 -17.58 9.03 -1.62
C ALA A 178 -16.69 7.99 -2.30
N GLY A 179 -15.80 7.39 -1.52
CA GLY A 179 -15.02 6.26 -1.99
C GLY A 179 -15.87 5.01 -2.17
N PHE A 180 -15.26 3.89 -2.60
CA PHE A 180 -15.84 2.55 -2.63
C PHE A 180 -16.97 2.33 -3.64
N GLN A 181 -17.58 3.34 -4.22
CA GLN A 181 -18.78 3.25 -5.06
C GLN A 181 -18.61 3.83 -6.45
N GLY A 182 -19.36 3.30 -7.41
CA GLY A 182 -19.52 3.77 -8.77
C GLY A 182 -20.91 3.48 -9.30
N VAL A 183 -21.06 3.57 -10.62
CA VAL A 183 -22.29 3.21 -11.34
C VAL A 183 -21.94 2.39 -12.58
N ASP A 184 -22.75 1.39 -12.86
CA ASP A 184 -22.63 0.62 -14.10
C ASP A 184 -23.30 1.30 -15.29
N GLU A 185 -23.32 0.63 -16.42
CA GLU A 185 -23.90 1.16 -17.66
C GLU A 185 -25.43 1.33 -17.57
N ALA A 186 -26.12 0.54 -16.74
CA ALA A 186 -27.55 0.66 -16.49
C ALA A 186 -27.89 1.81 -15.51
N GLY A 187 -26.86 2.41 -14.88
CA GLY A 187 -27.03 3.45 -13.84
C GLY A 187 -27.22 2.86 -12.45
N ASP A 188 -27.06 1.55 -12.28
CA ASP A 188 -27.13 0.90 -10.99
C ASP A 188 -25.87 1.19 -10.17
N ILE A 189 -26.05 1.42 -8.86
CA ILE A 189 -24.94 1.60 -7.94
C ILE A 189 -24.15 0.30 -7.83
N THR A 190 -22.83 0.42 -7.90
CA THR A 190 -21.89 -0.69 -7.73
C THR A 190 -20.90 -0.38 -6.62
N THR A 191 -20.40 -1.40 -5.93
CA THR A 191 -19.29 -1.26 -4.99
C THR A 191 -18.04 -1.99 -5.43
N LEU A 192 -16.88 -1.43 -5.08
CA LEU A 192 -15.57 -1.88 -5.57
C LEU A 192 -14.97 -3.01 -4.72
N GLY A 193 -15.65 -3.41 -3.66
CA GLY A 193 -15.15 -4.40 -2.71
C GLY A 193 -14.09 -3.83 -1.75
N ARG A 194 -13.42 -4.71 -1.02
CA ARG A 194 -12.45 -4.35 0.02
C ARG A 194 -11.34 -3.45 -0.55
N GLY A 195 -11.03 -2.34 0.18
CA GLY A 195 -10.06 -1.33 -0.27
C GLY A 195 -10.55 -0.46 -1.42
N GLY A 196 -11.86 -0.47 -1.70
CA GLY A 196 -12.45 0.30 -2.80
C GLY A 196 -12.22 1.81 -2.67
N SER A 197 -12.20 2.37 -1.45
CA SER A 197 -11.92 3.80 -1.26
C SER A 197 -10.47 4.17 -1.60
N ASP A 198 -9.48 3.29 -1.33
CA ASP A 198 -8.10 3.49 -1.76
C ASP A 198 -8.02 3.46 -3.30
N THR A 199 -8.70 2.49 -3.92
CA THR A 199 -8.79 2.38 -5.39
C THR A 199 -9.46 3.62 -6.00
N THR A 200 -10.54 4.14 -5.39
CA THR A 200 -11.20 5.38 -5.83
C THR A 200 -10.22 6.56 -5.79
N ALA A 201 -9.48 6.74 -4.68
CA ALA A 201 -8.55 7.84 -4.53
C ALA A 201 -7.43 7.81 -5.57
N VAL A 202 -6.82 6.63 -5.77
CA VAL A 202 -5.77 6.45 -6.79
C VAL A 202 -6.31 6.66 -8.21
N ALA A 203 -7.52 6.19 -8.50
CA ALA A 203 -8.15 6.40 -9.81
C ALA A 203 -8.43 7.89 -10.08
N LEU A 204 -8.91 8.62 -9.08
CA LEU A 204 -9.09 10.08 -9.17
C LEU A 204 -7.75 10.80 -9.34
N ALA A 205 -6.72 10.41 -8.60
CA ALA A 205 -5.39 10.98 -8.75
C ALA A 205 -4.82 10.76 -10.16
N ALA A 206 -5.02 9.57 -10.72
CA ALA A 206 -4.59 9.24 -12.09
C ALA A 206 -5.29 10.10 -13.15
N VAL A 207 -6.62 10.20 -13.09
CA VAL A 207 -7.41 10.94 -14.08
C VAL A 207 -7.16 12.43 -13.98
N LEU A 208 -7.09 12.97 -12.76
CA LEU A 208 -6.81 14.39 -12.51
C LEU A 208 -5.34 14.76 -12.74
N LYS A 209 -4.43 13.78 -12.90
CA LYS A 209 -2.97 13.96 -12.95
C LYS A 209 -2.48 14.68 -11.71
N ALA A 210 -2.91 14.21 -10.55
CA ALA A 210 -2.50 14.76 -9.28
C ALA A 210 -1.00 14.52 -9.04
N ASP A 211 -0.36 15.46 -8.35
CA ASP A 211 1.07 15.38 -8.02
C ASP A 211 1.33 14.26 -6.99
N GLU A 212 0.39 14.00 -6.10
CA GLU A 212 0.48 12.94 -5.09
C GLU A 212 -0.91 12.45 -4.66
N CYS A 213 -1.03 11.14 -4.40
CA CYS A 213 -2.17 10.56 -3.70
C CYS A 213 -1.76 10.18 -2.27
N GLN A 214 -2.39 10.78 -1.28
CA GLN A 214 -2.10 10.58 0.15
C GLN A 214 -3.16 9.68 0.78
N ILE A 215 -2.74 8.55 1.33
CA ILE A 215 -3.61 7.61 2.04
C ILE A 215 -3.40 7.79 3.54
N TYR A 216 -4.37 8.40 4.19
CA TYR A 216 -4.39 8.57 5.64
C TYR A 216 -5.06 7.37 6.32
N THR A 217 -4.33 6.81 7.28
CA THR A 217 -4.74 5.62 8.03
C THR A 217 -4.36 5.75 9.51
N ASP A 218 -4.48 4.69 10.30
CA ASP A 218 -4.08 4.63 11.71
C ASP A 218 -2.59 4.35 11.93
N VAL A 219 -1.85 3.97 10.88
CA VAL A 219 -0.39 3.81 10.92
C VAL A 219 0.31 4.99 10.25
N ASP A 220 1.55 5.26 10.64
CA ASP A 220 2.33 6.41 10.18
C ASP A 220 3.27 6.09 9.01
N GLY A 221 3.07 4.95 8.34
CA GLY A 221 3.80 4.55 7.15
C GLY A 221 3.93 3.04 7.01
N VAL A 222 4.77 2.61 6.09
CA VAL A 222 5.17 1.22 5.88
C VAL A 222 6.46 0.97 6.66
N TYR A 223 6.53 -0.15 7.37
CA TYR A 223 7.64 -0.53 8.21
C TYR A 223 8.41 -1.71 7.63
N THR A 224 9.66 -1.87 8.04
CA THR A 224 10.50 -3.02 7.67
C THR A 224 9.92 -4.36 8.09
N THR A 225 9.08 -4.39 9.11
CA THR A 225 8.14 -5.47 9.47
C THR A 225 7.07 -4.91 10.42
N ASP A 226 6.17 -5.73 10.96
CA ASP A 226 5.15 -5.29 11.93
C ASP A 226 5.82 -4.85 13.25
N PRO A 227 5.72 -3.56 13.64
CA PRO A 227 6.35 -3.05 14.87
C PRO A 227 5.75 -3.64 16.16
N ARG A 228 4.58 -4.27 16.08
CA ARG A 228 3.99 -5.00 17.22
C ARG A 228 4.70 -6.32 17.47
N MET A 229 5.36 -6.87 16.46
CA MET A 229 6.14 -8.11 16.54
C MET A 229 7.62 -7.83 16.80
N VAL A 230 8.17 -6.82 16.13
CA VAL A 230 9.56 -6.38 16.25
C VAL A 230 9.56 -4.89 16.56
N PRO A 231 9.71 -4.48 17.84
CA PRO A 231 9.68 -3.08 18.24
C PRO A 231 10.75 -2.20 17.56
N GLU A 232 11.86 -2.81 17.14
CA GLU A 232 12.96 -2.19 16.43
C GLU A 232 12.67 -1.98 14.93
N ALA A 233 11.50 -2.41 14.45
CA ALA A 233 11.10 -2.19 13.06
C ALA A 233 11.10 -0.70 12.73
N ARG A 234 11.75 -0.36 11.63
CA ARG A 234 11.92 1.02 11.19
C ARG A 234 10.89 1.37 10.11
N ARG A 235 10.35 2.59 10.18
CA ARG A 235 9.52 3.12 9.09
C ARG A 235 10.39 3.37 7.86
N LEU A 236 9.92 2.96 6.70
CA LEU A 236 10.53 3.24 5.41
C LEU A 236 10.16 4.66 4.97
N GLU A 237 11.15 5.46 4.57
CA GLU A 237 10.88 6.78 3.99
C GLU A 237 10.33 6.64 2.58
N ARG A 238 10.89 5.68 1.82
CA ARG A 238 10.49 5.34 0.46
C ARG A 238 10.46 3.83 0.27
N ILE A 239 9.62 3.38 -0.64
CA ILE A 239 9.54 1.99 -1.09
C ILE A 239 9.09 1.97 -2.55
N THR A 240 9.55 0.99 -3.34
CA THR A 240 9.10 0.85 -4.72
C THR A 240 7.69 0.26 -4.81
N PHE A 241 6.99 0.50 -5.93
CA PHE A 241 5.69 -0.14 -6.18
C PHE A 241 5.80 -1.67 -6.17
N GLU A 242 6.88 -2.22 -6.73
CA GLU A 242 7.10 -3.67 -6.78
C GLU A 242 7.23 -4.25 -5.37
N GLU A 243 8.04 -3.65 -4.51
CA GLU A 243 8.20 -4.08 -3.11
C GLU A 243 6.91 -3.91 -2.31
N MET A 244 6.20 -2.79 -2.51
CA MET A 244 4.93 -2.55 -1.81
C MET A 244 3.87 -3.57 -2.22
N LEU A 245 3.79 -3.95 -3.50
CA LEU A 245 2.90 -5.00 -4.00
C LEU A 245 3.21 -6.35 -3.34
N GLU A 246 4.48 -6.72 -3.25
CA GLU A 246 4.89 -7.95 -2.58
C GLU A 246 4.55 -7.90 -1.08
N LEU A 247 4.88 -6.81 -0.36
CA LEU A 247 4.54 -6.68 1.06
C LEU A 247 3.02 -6.73 1.29
N ALA A 248 2.23 -6.06 0.44
CA ALA A 248 0.77 -6.06 0.53
C ALA A 248 0.18 -7.46 0.26
N SER A 249 0.73 -8.20 -0.71
CA SER A 249 0.31 -9.57 -1.04
C SER A 249 0.63 -10.58 0.07
N LEU A 250 1.68 -10.31 0.83
CA LEU A 250 2.24 -11.21 1.84
C LEU A 250 1.74 -10.93 3.26
N GLY A 251 0.78 -10.01 3.45
CA GLY A 251 0.12 -9.80 4.73
C GLY A 251 0.33 -8.43 5.36
N SER A 252 1.09 -7.53 4.77
CA SER A 252 1.13 -6.12 5.19
C SER A 252 -0.23 -5.48 4.86
N LYS A 253 -1.04 -5.23 5.89
CA LYS A 253 -2.43 -4.72 5.74
C LYS A 253 -2.49 -3.19 5.62
N VAL A 254 -1.38 -2.51 5.31
CA VAL A 254 -1.29 -1.05 5.25
C VAL A 254 -2.02 -0.49 4.04
N LEU A 255 -1.83 -1.12 2.87
CA LEU A 255 -2.48 -0.75 1.61
C LEU A 255 -3.11 -1.99 0.95
N GLN A 256 -4.17 -1.75 0.19
CA GLN A 256 -4.78 -2.79 -0.63
C GLN A 256 -3.98 -2.99 -1.93
N ILE A 257 -3.70 -4.25 -2.27
CA ILE A 257 -2.93 -4.64 -3.47
C ILE A 257 -3.45 -3.91 -4.72
N ARG A 258 -4.76 -3.94 -4.95
CA ARG A 258 -5.40 -3.34 -6.11
C ARG A 258 -5.15 -1.82 -6.23
N ALA A 259 -5.07 -1.10 -5.11
CA ALA A 259 -4.77 0.33 -5.12
C ALA A 259 -3.30 0.57 -5.49
N VAL A 260 -2.38 -0.25 -4.99
CA VAL A 260 -0.94 -0.18 -5.33
C VAL A 260 -0.70 -0.53 -6.80
N GLU A 261 -1.33 -1.60 -7.32
CA GLU A 261 -1.29 -1.97 -8.75
C GLU A 261 -1.76 -0.81 -9.63
N PHE A 262 -2.87 -0.19 -9.25
CA PHE A 262 -3.45 0.91 -10.02
C PHE A 262 -2.54 2.14 -9.99
N ALA A 263 -1.98 2.48 -8.82
CA ALA A 263 -1.02 3.57 -8.68
C ALA A 263 0.24 3.35 -9.53
N GLY A 264 0.81 2.15 -9.49
CA GLY A 264 1.93 1.77 -10.34
C GLY A 264 1.59 1.87 -11.83
N LYS A 265 0.45 1.29 -12.27
CA LYS A 265 0.04 1.31 -13.67
C LYS A 265 -0.11 2.73 -14.25
N TYR A 266 -0.57 3.68 -13.44
CA TYR A 266 -0.86 5.06 -13.89
C TYR A 266 0.18 6.08 -13.42
N ASN A 267 1.31 5.65 -12.87
CA ASN A 267 2.38 6.53 -12.40
C ASN A 267 1.93 7.56 -11.34
N VAL A 268 1.06 7.16 -10.42
CA VAL A 268 0.59 8.03 -9.35
C VAL A 268 1.50 7.89 -8.12
N PRO A 269 2.29 8.90 -7.74
CA PRO A 269 3.01 8.86 -6.47
C PRO A 269 2.04 8.67 -5.31
N LEU A 270 2.29 7.66 -4.49
CA LEU A 270 1.39 7.29 -3.41
C LEU A 270 2.10 7.47 -2.07
N ARG A 271 1.47 8.16 -1.11
CA ARG A 271 2.05 8.35 0.22
C ARG A 271 1.12 7.82 1.31
N VAL A 272 1.68 7.02 2.21
CA VAL A 272 0.98 6.55 3.41
C VAL A 272 1.31 7.47 4.58
N LEU A 273 0.27 7.97 5.24
CA LEU A 273 0.37 8.94 6.33
C LEU A 273 -0.55 8.55 7.48
N SER A 274 -0.19 8.97 8.70
CA SER A 274 -1.11 8.85 9.82
C SER A 274 -2.12 9.99 9.86
N THR A 275 -3.38 9.65 10.15
CA THR A 275 -4.38 10.66 10.50
C THR A 275 -4.06 11.33 11.82
N PHE A 276 -3.42 10.61 12.76
CA PHE A 276 -3.30 11.00 14.17
C PHE A 276 -1.91 11.47 14.60
N LYS A 277 -0.88 11.13 13.81
CA LYS A 277 0.50 11.55 14.05
C LYS A 277 0.98 12.44 12.93
N GLU A 278 1.77 13.45 13.27
CA GLU A 278 2.48 14.25 12.26
C GLU A 278 3.72 13.49 11.77
N GLY A 279 4.08 13.69 10.51
CA GLY A 279 5.26 13.07 9.91
C GLY A 279 5.17 12.99 8.39
N GLU A 280 6.27 12.63 7.75
CA GLU A 280 6.38 12.56 6.29
C GLU A 280 5.79 11.28 5.68
N GLY A 281 5.48 10.28 6.53
CA GLY A 281 4.95 9.01 6.08
C GLY A 281 5.94 8.18 5.26
N THR A 282 5.40 7.30 4.40
CA THR A 282 6.17 6.50 3.44
C THR A 282 5.72 6.82 2.03
N LEU A 283 6.65 7.23 1.18
CA LEU A 283 6.41 7.45 -0.26
C LEU A 283 6.58 6.14 -1.03
N ILE A 284 5.54 5.74 -1.78
CA ILE A 284 5.59 4.62 -2.72
C ILE A 284 5.74 5.22 -4.12
N THR A 285 6.82 4.85 -4.81
CA THR A 285 7.19 5.41 -6.11
C THR A 285 7.92 4.39 -6.96
N TYR A 286 8.34 4.78 -8.15
CA TYR A 286 9.27 3.96 -8.94
C TYR A 286 10.69 4.09 -8.39
N GLU A 287 11.51 3.08 -8.67
CA GLU A 287 12.94 3.12 -8.44
C GLU A 287 13.53 4.30 -9.22
N ASP A 288 14.24 5.19 -8.55
CA ASP A 288 14.98 6.27 -9.18
C ASP A 288 16.49 6.02 -9.05
N VAL A 289 17.27 6.63 -9.94
CA VAL A 289 18.74 6.43 -10.05
C VAL A 289 19.49 6.86 -8.77
N THR A 290 18.83 7.57 -7.87
CA THR A 290 19.39 8.05 -6.59
C THR A 290 19.11 7.09 -5.43
N MET A 291 18.25 6.09 -5.65
CA MET A 291 17.95 5.06 -4.67
C MET A 291 18.92 3.89 -4.87
N GLU A 292 20.01 3.88 -4.13
CA GLU A 292 20.73 2.62 -3.94
C GLU A 292 19.84 1.72 -3.09
N ALA A 293 19.20 0.75 -3.76
CA ALA A 293 18.19 -0.09 -3.13
C ALA A 293 18.80 -0.92 -2.00
N ALA A 294 18.20 -0.87 -0.83
CA ALA A 294 18.53 -1.82 0.24
C ALA A 294 18.38 -3.25 -0.32
N VAL A 295 19.33 -4.13 0.00
CA VAL A 295 19.26 -5.54 -0.47
C VAL A 295 17.96 -6.20 -0.06
N VAL A 296 17.53 -5.95 1.19
CA VAL A 296 16.23 -6.34 1.75
C VAL A 296 15.57 -5.10 2.34
N SER A 297 14.39 -4.77 1.86
CA SER A 297 13.62 -3.60 2.31
C SER A 297 12.69 -3.93 3.47
N GLY A 298 12.22 -5.18 3.56
CA GLY A 298 11.33 -5.58 4.64
C GLY A 298 11.03 -7.07 4.70
N ILE A 299 10.33 -7.43 5.78
CA ILE A 299 9.85 -8.77 6.06
C ILE A 299 8.33 -8.72 6.20
N ALA A 300 7.63 -9.46 5.35
CA ALA A 300 6.22 -9.73 5.51
C ALA A 300 5.99 -11.16 5.99
N PHE A 301 4.86 -11.41 6.62
CA PHE A 301 4.48 -12.75 7.05
C PHE A 301 2.98 -12.96 6.92
N ASN A 302 2.59 -14.21 6.65
CA ASN A 302 1.20 -14.63 6.65
C ASN A 302 0.99 -15.76 7.68
N ARG A 303 0.02 -15.54 8.59
CA ARG A 303 -0.35 -16.51 9.64
C ARG A 303 -1.39 -17.52 9.17
N ASP A 304 -2.12 -17.18 8.11
CA ASP A 304 -3.29 -17.92 7.65
C ASP A 304 -2.95 -18.86 6.49
N GLU A 305 -1.83 -19.58 6.64
CA GLU A 305 -1.34 -20.58 5.66
C GLU A 305 -1.64 -22.01 6.11
N ALA A 306 -1.90 -22.87 5.14
CA ALA A 306 -1.91 -24.32 5.29
C ALA A 306 -1.15 -24.98 4.15
N GLU A 307 -0.39 -26.00 4.45
CA GLU A 307 0.41 -26.80 3.52
C GLU A 307 -0.30 -28.14 3.24
N ILE A 308 -0.39 -28.53 1.97
CA ILE A 308 -0.93 -29.83 1.55
C ILE A 308 0.06 -30.48 0.61
N THR A 309 0.35 -31.77 0.86
CA THR A 309 1.24 -32.58 0.04
C THR A 309 0.53 -33.85 -0.44
N LEU A 310 0.49 -34.04 -1.75
CA LEU A 310 0.10 -35.30 -2.37
C LEU A 310 1.36 -36.12 -2.61
N ILE A 311 1.40 -37.33 -2.01
CA ILE A 311 2.55 -38.21 -2.05
C ILE A 311 2.37 -39.27 -3.13
N GLY A 312 3.42 -39.48 -3.91
CA GLY A 312 3.51 -40.55 -4.88
C GLY A 312 2.53 -40.42 -6.05
N VAL A 313 2.32 -39.19 -6.52
CA VAL A 313 1.54 -38.85 -7.72
C VAL A 313 2.21 -39.45 -8.95
N LEU A 314 1.46 -40.06 -9.87
CA LEU A 314 2.00 -40.57 -11.15
C LEU A 314 2.54 -39.39 -11.97
N ASP A 315 3.81 -39.51 -12.37
CA ASP A 315 4.47 -38.56 -13.24
C ASP A 315 3.98 -38.76 -14.69
N ALA A 316 2.93 -38.01 -15.04
CA ALA A 316 2.34 -38.04 -16.36
C ALA A 316 1.88 -36.62 -16.76
N PRO A 317 1.87 -36.30 -18.05
CA PRO A 317 1.31 -35.03 -18.53
C PRO A 317 -0.08 -34.77 -17.95
N GLY A 318 -0.30 -33.55 -17.43
CA GLY A 318 -1.56 -33.15 -16.79
C GLY A 318 -1.72 -33.54 -15.33
N ALA A 319 -0.69 -34.09 -14.65
CA ALA A 319 -0.78 -34.42 -13.23
C ALA A 319 -1.16 -33.22 -12.37
N ALA A 320 -0.47 -32.06 -12.54
CA ALA A 320 -0.79 -30.83 -11.83
C ALA A 320 -2.22 -30.35 -12.09
N TYR A 321 -2.70 -30.43 -13.35
CA TYR A 321 -4.07 -30.06 -13.68
C TYR A 321 -5.11 -30.92 -12.98
N ARG A 322 -4.89 -32.26 -12.91
CA ARG A 322 -5.80 -33.16 -12.20
C ARG A 322 -5.86 -32.88 -10.69
N ILE A 323 -4.77 -32.33 -10.11
CA ILE A 323 -4.73 -31.97 -8.70
C ILE A 323 -5.39 -30.61 -8.48
N LEU A 324 -4.99 -29.59 -9.23
CA LEU A 324 -5.40 -28.20 -9.00
C LEU A 324 -6.77 -27.87 -9.60
N GLY A 325 -7.24 -28.61 -10.62
CA GLY A 325 -8.55 -28.40 -11.24
C GLY A 325 -9.69 -28.41 -10.23
N PRO A 326 -9.90 -29.49 -9.47
CA PRO A 326 -10.94 -29.56 -8.46
C PRO A 326 -10.81 -28.49 -7.35
N ILE A 327 -9.61 -28.07 -7.01
CA ILE A 327 -9.32 -27.01 -6.05
C ILE A 327 -9.77 -25.64 -6.61
N SER A 328 -9.44 -25.39 -7.88
CA SER A 328 -9.84 -24.17 -8.60
C SER A 328 -11.37 -24.11 -8.79
N ASP A 329 -12.01 -25.23 -9.14
CA ASP A 329 -13.47 -25.31 -9.30
C ASP A 329 -14.22 -25.01 -7.99
N ALA A 330 -13.58 -25.30 -6.85
CA ALA A 330 -14.06 -24.95 -5.51
C ALA A 330 -13.72 -23.49 -5.12
N HIS A 331 -13.12 -22.69 -6.02
CA HIS A 331 -12.69 -21.32 -5.80
C HIS A 331 -11.63 -21.16 -4.68
N ILE A 332 -10.85 -22.20 -4.42
CA ILE A 332 -9.72 -22.16 -3.48
C ILE A 332 -8.48 -21.63 -4.20
N VAL A 333 -7.89 -20.59 -3.63
CA VAL A 333 -6.69 -19.96 -4.18
C VAL A 333 -5.46 -20.70 -3.68
N VAL A 334 -4.59 -21.11 -4.61
CA VAL A 334 -3.29 -21.72 -4.32
C VAL A 334 -2.19 -20.67 -4.42
N ASP A 335 -1.26 -20.65 -3.44
CA ASP A 335 -0.18 -19.65 -3.40
C ASP A 335 1.17 -20.24 -3.85
N MET A 336 1.83 -21.03 -3.00
CA MET A 336 3.09 -21.68 -3.34
C MET A 336 2.83 -23.07 -3.94
N ILE A 337 3.59 -23.43 -4.98
CA ILE A 337 3.55 -24.78 -5.57
C ILE A 337 4.98 -25.29 -5.68
N VAL A 338 5.22 -26.47 -5.11
CA VAL A 338 6.50 -27.18 -5.18
C VAL A 338 6.28 -28.60 -5.67
N GLN A 339 6.92 -28.94 -6.78
CA GLN A 339 6.90 -30.28 -7.36
C GLN A 339 8.31 -30.86 -7.32
N ASN A 340 8.48 -32.02 -6.70
CA ASN A 340 9.77 -32.74 -6.68
C ASN A 340 10.01 -33.49 -7.99
N VAL A 341 11.28 -33.75 -8.29
CA VAL A 341 11.66 -34.58 -9.43
C VAL A 341 11.15 -36.02 -9.23
N ALA A 342 10.51 -36.55 -10.27
CA ALA A 342 9.96 -37.90 -10.23
C ALA A 342 11.05 -38.96 -9.95
N ARG A 343 10.73 -39.88 -9.05
CA ARG A 343 11.50 -41.12 -8.82
C ARG A 343 10.57 -42.28 -9.09
N GLU A 344 11.05 -43.25 -9.86
CA GLU A 344 10.29 -44.48 -10.24
C GLU A 344 8.90 -44.12 -10.85
N GLY A 345 8.84 -43.04 -11.67
CA GLY A 345 7.63 -42.59 -12.31
C GLY A 345 6.60 -41.94 -11.34
N ARG A 346 7.03 -41.50 -10.16
CA ARG A 346 6.17 -40.84 -9.18
C ARG A 346 6.87 -39.61 -8.61
N LEU A 347 6.07 -38.62 -8.26
CA LEU A 347 6.52 -37.37 -7.66
C LEU A 347 5.65 -37.00 -6.43
N ASP A 348 6.18 -36.14 -5.60
CA ASP A 348 5.37 -35.49 -4.57
C ASP A 348 5.02 -34.07 -5.01
N PHE A 349 3.78 -33.67 -4.78
CA PHE A 349 3.24 -32.36 -5.17
C PHE A 349 2.74 -31.64 -3.93
N THR A 350 3.41 -30.56 -3.58
CA THR A 350 3.10 -29.76 -2.39
C THR A 350 2.62 -28.37 -2.82
N PHE A 351 1.61 -27.87 -2.14
CA PHE A 351 1.15 -26.49 -2.34
C PHE A 351 0.60 -25.91 -1.04
N THR A 352 0.50 -24.58 -0.99
CA THR A 352 -0.11 -23.87 0.13
C THR A 352 -1.41 -23.20 -0.29
N ILE A 353 -2.32 -23.08 0.67
CA ILE A 353 -3.62 -22.42 0.55
C ILE A 353 -3.91 -21.61 1.81
N HIS A 354 -4.94 -20.79 1.76
CA HIS A 354 -5.41 -20.11 2.95
C HIS A 354 -5.97 -21.13 3.97
N ARG A 355 -5.63 -20.96 5.23
CA ARG A 355 -5.99 -21.89 6.34
C ARG A 355 -7.50 -22.18 6.43
N ASN A 356 -8.34 -21.17 6.15
CA ASN A 356 -9.80 -21.35 6.20
C ASN A 356 -10.33 -22.35 5.16
N ASP A 357 -9.60 -22.56 4.07
CA ASP A 357 -9.99 -23.45 2.98
C ASP A 357 -9.46 -24.89 3.19
N TYR A 358 -8.63 -25.10 4.23
CA TYR A 358 -7.91 -26.33 4.46
C TYR A 358 -8.81 -27.55 4.56
N ALA A 359 -9.86 -27.50 5.37
CA ALA A 359 -10.78 -28.63 5.57
C ALA A 359 -11.48 -29.02 4.26
N GLN A 360 -11.97 -28.04 3.50
CA GLN A 360 -12.62 -28.26 2.21
C GLN A 360 -11.65 -28.82 1.17
N ALA A 361 -10.42 -28.28 1.13
CA ALA A 361 -9.40 -28.76 0.21
C ALA A 361 -9.00 -30.22 0.50
N MET A 362 -8.82 -30.58 1.77
CA MET A 362 -8.51 -31.94 2.18
C MET A 362 -9.61 -32.92 1.77
N GLU A 363 -10.89 -32.58 1.98
CA GLU A 363 -12.04 -33.41 1.57
C GLU A 363 -12.06 -33.65 0.06
N ILE A 364 -11.86 -32.57 -0.74
CA ILE A 364 -11.80 -32.65 -2.21
C ILE A 364 -10.66 -33.59 -2.66
N LEU A 365 -9.48 -33.43 -2.08
CA LEU A 365 -8.29 -34.20 -2.47
C LEU A 365 -8.41 -35.66 -2.08
N GLU A 366 -8.89 -35.97 -0.88
CA GLU A 366 -9.13 -37.35 -0.41
C GLU A 366 -10.14 -38.08 -1.29
N ALA A 367 -11.24 -37.42 -1.65
CA ALA A 367 -12.24 -37.98 -2.54
C ALA A 367 -11.72 -38.30 -3.95
N ASN A 368 -10.69 -37.56 -4.42
CA ASN A 368 -10.19 -37.65 -5.78
C ASN A 368 -8.79 -38.32 -5.89
N LEU A 369 -8.23 -38.90 -4.83
CA LEU A 369 -6.86 -39.46 -4.79
C LEU A 369 -6.58 -40.40 -5.97
N LYS A 370 -7.51 -41.31 -6.28
CA LYS A 370 -7.35 -42.28 -7.39
C LYS A 370 -7.29 -41.59 -8.74
N HIS A 371 -8.12 -40.58 -8.96
CA HIS A 371 -8.15 -39.82 -10.21
C HIS A 371 -6.87 -39.02 -10.41
N MET A 372 -6.32 -38.52 -9.34
CA MET A 372 -5.03 -37.78 -9.31
C MET A 372 -3.82 -38.71 -9.43
N GLY A 373 -3.99 -40.03 -9.30
CA GLY A 373 -2.90 -41.00 -9.30
C GLY A 373 -1.98 -40.91 -8.10
N ALA A 374 -2.45 -40.29 -7.00
CA ALA A 374 -1.72 -40.12 -5.75
C ALA A 374 -1.91 -41.33 -4.83
N LYS A 375 -0.88 -41.64 -4.02
CA LYS A 375 -0.97 -42.69 -2.99
C LYS A 375 -1.70 -42.23 -1.73
N ARG A 376 -1.43 -41.00 -1.30
CA ARG A 376 -2.05 -40.37 -0.13
C ARG A 376 -1.93 -38.85 -0.18
N VAL A 377 -2.75 -38.14 0.58
CA VAL A 377 -2.62 -36.72 0.88
C VAL A 377 -2.28 -36.56 2.37
N ILE A 378 -1.42 -35.60 2.66
CA ILE A 378 -1.13 -35.15 4.03
C ILE A 378 -1.21 -33.63 4.04
N GLY A 379 -1.62 -33.06 5.16
CA GLY A 379 -1.73 -31.62 5.31
C GLY A 379 -1.26 -31.15 6.68
N ASN A 380 -0.96 -29.87 6.76
CA ASN A 380 -0.62 -29.18 8.00
C ASN A 380 -1.18 -27.77 7.95
N ASP A 381 -2.12 -27.45 8.85
CA ASP A 381 -2.75 -26.14 8.99
C ASP A 381 -2.06 -25.25 10.04
N ARG A 382 -0.95 -25.73 10.63
CA ARG A 382 -0.15 -25.00 11.64
C ARG A 382 1.18 -24.56 11.06
N VAL A 383 1.11 -23.90 9.91
CA VAL A 383 2.29 -23.34 9.24
C VAL A 383 2.08 -21.86 9.00
N VAL A 384 3.18 -21.15 8.83
CA VAL A 384 3.20 -19.72 8.51
C VAL A 384 4.22 -19.46 7.42
N LYS A 385 3.97 -18.44 6.62
CA LYS A 385 4.88 -17.98 5.58
C LYS A 385 5.60 -16.73 6.05
N ILE A 386 6.93 -16.70 5.96
CA ILE A 386 7.79 -15.54 6.21
C ILE A 386 8.49 -15.21 4.90
N SER A 387 8.49 -13.96 4.51
CA SER A 387 9.02 -13.51 3.23
C SER A 387 9.93 -12.30 3.38
N LEU A 388 11.16 -12.40 2.88
CA LEU A 388 12.03 -11.25 2.64
C LEU A 388 11.62 -10.60 1.33
N VAL A 389 11.56 -9.28 1.30
CA VAL A 389 11.25 -8.48 0.11
C VAL A 389 12.31 -7.40 -0.07
N GLY A 390 12.80 -7.21 -1.30
CA GLY A 390 13.73 -6.14 -1.65
C GLY A 390 14.21 -6.24 -3.09
N VAL A 391 14.14 -5.14 -3.84
CA VAL A 391 14.60 -5.09 -5.24
C VAL A 391 16.11 -5.29 -5.36
N GLY A 392 16.90 -4.94 -4.33
CA GLY A 392 18.34 -5.17 -4.31
C GLY A 392 18.76 -6.64 -4.33
N MET A 393 17.85 -7.57 -4.05
CA MET A 393 18.14 -9.02 -4.14
C MET A 393 18.46 -9.47 -5.57
N ARG A 394 18.00 -8.74 -6.61
CA ARG A 394 18.32 -9.04 -8.03
C ARG A 394 19.82 -9.07 -8.30
N SER A 395 20.58 -8.21 -7.64
CA SER A 395 22.02 -8.01 -7.89
C SER A 395 22.92 -8.57 -6.79
N HIS A 396 22.37 -9.08 -5.69
CA HIS A 396 23.15 -9.54 -4.54
C HIS A 396 23.02 -11.05 -4.31
N SER A 397 24.12 -11.77 -4.46
CA SER A 397 24.21 -13.17 -4.10
C SER A 397 24.29 -13.32 -2.56
N GLY A 398 23.85 -14.48 -2.05
CA GLY A 398 24.02 -14.83 -0.64
C GLY A 398 22.84 -14.49 0.28
N VAL A 399 21.81 -13.77 -0.17
CA VAL A 399 20.61 -13.47 0.63
C VAL A 399 19.94 -14.75 1.13
N ALA A 400 19.71 -15.70 0.24
CA ALA A 400 19.13 -17.00 0.61
C ALA A 400 20.00 -17.75 1.62
N THR A 401 21.34 -17.77 1.40
CA THR A 401 22.28 -18.44 2.32
C THR A 401 22.20 -17.84 3.72
N ARG A 402 22.17 -16.49 3.82
CA ARG A 402 22.06 -15.78 5.09
C ARG A 402 20.71 -16.04 5.79
N LEU A 403 19.62 -16.09 5.02
CA LEU A 403 18.30 -16.46 5.55
C LEU A 403 18.34 -17.87 6.15
N PHE A 404 18.87 -18.84 5.41
CA PHE A 404 18.94 -20.24 5.87
C PHE A 404 19.86 -20.39 7.08
N GLN A 405 20.99 -19.70 7.10
CA GLN A 405 21.91 -19.70 8.24
C GLN A 405 21.21 -19.15 9.49
N ALA A 406 20.61 -17.98 9.40
CA ALA A 406 19.94 -17.32 10.54
C ALA A 406 18.83 -18.19 11.14
N LEU A 407 17.97 -18.79 10.30
CA LEU A 407 16.91 -19.68 10.77
C LEU A 407 17.47 -21.01 11.35
N SER A 408 18.54 -21.53 10.77
CA SER A 408 19.18 -22.75 11.25
C SER A 408 19.84 -22.59 12.62
N GLU A 409 20.47 -21.43 12.88
CA GLU A 409 21.07 -21.08 14.18
C GLU A 409 20.03 -21.05 15.31
N GLU A 410 18.78 -20.67 15.00
CA GLU A 410 17.64 -20.73 15.91
C GLU A 410 16.92 -22.09 15.95
N GLY A 411 17.43 -23.10 15.25
CA GLY A 411 16.83 -24.43 15.19
C GLY A 411 15.50 -24.48 14.44
N ILE A 412 15.23 -23.51 13.56
CA ILE A 412 13.98 -23.41 12.79
C ILE A 412 14.11 -24.21 11.50
N SER A 413 13.32 -25.29 11.39
CA SER A 413 13.25 -26.11 10.19
C SER A 413 12.36 -25.47 9.13
N ILE A 414 12.90 -25.33 7.93
CA ILE A 414 12.16 -24.82 6.77
C ILE A 414 11.46 -25.98 6.07
N ARG A 415 10.17 -25.83 5.78
CA ARG A 415 9.33 -26.83 5.11
C ARG A 415 9.27 -26.62 3.60
N LEU A 416 9.06 -25.38 3.16
CA LEU A 416 8.99 -24.97 1.75
C LEU A 416 9.80 -23.70 1.55
N VAL A 417 10.32 -23.54 0.34
CA VAL A 417 11.00 -22.33 -0.12
C VAL A 417 10.44 -21.96 -1.49
N ALA A 418 10.14 -20.69 -1.69
CA ALA A 418 9.87 -20.12 -3.01
C ALA A 418 10.66 -18.83 -3.17
N THR A 419 11.20 -18.61 -4.36
CA THR A 419 11.99 -17.42 -4.66
C THR A 419 11.50 -16.76 -5.93
N SER A 420 11.58 -15.42 -5.94
CA SER A 420 11.47 -14.61 -7.15
C SER A 420 12.66 -13.64 -7.22
N GLU A 421 12.66 -12.72 -8.17
CA GLU A 421 13.74 -11.73 -8.30
C GLU A 421 13.87 -10.82 -7.08
N ILE A 422 12.76 -10.52 -6.42
CA ILE A 422 12.69 -9.54 -5.33
C ILE A 422 12.12 -10.12 -4.03
N LYS A 423 11.94 -11.45 -3.95
CA LYS A 423 11.31 -12.12 -2.82
C LYS A 423 11.91 -13.49 -2.54
N ILE A 424 12.11 -13.80 -1.27
CA ILE A 424 12.38 -15.14 -0.79
C ILE A 424 11.37 -15.45 0.31
N SER A 425 10.53 -16.46 0.07
CA SER A 425 9.51 -16.93 1.01
C SER A 425 9.88 -18.28 1.57
N VAL A 426 9.72 -18.46 2.87
CA VAL A 426 9.87 -19.74 3.56
C VAL A 426 8.61 -20.06 4.34
N VAL A 427 8.23 -21.33 4.34
CA VAL A 427 7.17 -21.85 5.20
C VAL A 427 7.81 -22.56 6.36
N VAL A 428 7.38 -22.20 7.57
CA VAL A 428 7.87 -22.78 8.83
C VAL A 428 6.69 -23.16 9.73
N ASP A 429 6.94 -23.89 10.81
CA ASP A 429 5.93 -24.20 11.82
C ASP A 429 5.46 -22.90 12.50
N GLU A 430 4.16 -22.79 12.78
CA GLU A 430 3.52 -21.58 13.32
C GLU A 430 4.17 -21.06 14.62
N ARG A 431 4.63 -21.96 15.48
CA ARG A 431 5.30 -21.62 16.75
C ARG A 431 6.59 -20.81 16.57
N HIS A 432 7.20 -20.87 15.39
CA HIS A 432 8.48 -20.20 15.09
C HIS A 432 8.31 -18.83 14.43
N LEU A 433 7.07 -18.35 14.24
CA LEU A 433 6.84 -17.10 13.52
C LEU A 433 7.58 -15.90 14.14
N GLU A 434 7.37 -15.65 15.44
CA GLU A 434 7.95 -14.47 16.10
C GLU A 434 9.45 -14.50 16.16
N VAL A 435 10.02 -15.67 16.54
CA VAL A 435 11.47 -15.86 16.57
C VAL A 435 12.04 -15.70 15.16
N GLY A 436 11.45 -16.37 14.16
CA GLY A 436 11.93 -16.30 12.78
C GLY A 436 11.92 -14.88 12.20
N VAL A 437 10.85 -14.11 12.41
CA VAL A 437 10.77 -12.73 11.93
C VAL A 437 11.81 -11.85 12.63
N ARG A 438 11.97 -11.97 13.96
CA ARG A 438 12.95 -11.19 14.72
C ARG A 438 14.38 -11.51 14.31
N THR A 439 14.72 -12.80 14.24
CA THR A 439 16.04 -13.26 13.81
C THR A 439 16.40 -12.78 12.41
N LEU A 440 15.47 -12.86 11.46
CA LEU A 440 15.71 -12.34 10.11
C LEU A 440 15.83 -10.83 10.08
N HIS A 441 15.01 -10.11 10.86
CA HIS A 441 15.09 -8.65 10.95
C HIS A 441 16.46 -8.19 11.47
N GLU A 442 17.01 -8.86 12.48
CA GLU A 442 18.36 -8.61 13.00
C GLU A 442 19.44 -9.04 11.99
N ALA A 443 19.32 -10.25 11.42
CA ALA A 443 20.28 -10.78 10.46
C ALA A 443 20.46 -9.87 9.23
N PHE A 444 19.43 -9.18 8.80
CA PHE A 444 19.48 -8.26 7.66
C PHE A 444 19.62 -6.78 8.08
N HIS A 445 19.89 -6.49 9.36
CA HIS A 445 20.10 -5.14 9.91
C HIS A 445 18.98 -4.15 9.57
N LEU A 446 17.73 -4.61 9.55
CA LEU A 446 16.60 -3.80 9.10
C LEU A 446 16.21 -2.68 10.07
N HIS A 447 16.74 -2.70 11.30
CA HIS A 447 16.62 -1.63 12.29
C HIS A 447 17.53 -0.43 11.98
N GLU A 448 18.60 -0.63 11.19
CA GLU A 448 19.53 0.41 10.79
C GLU A 448 19.02 1.14 9.54
N PRO A 449 19.25 2.46 9.40
CA PRO A 449 19.02 3.14 8.13
C PRO A 449 19.93 2.56 7.04
N PRO A 450 19.51 2.56 5.77
CA PRO A 450 20.37 2.14 4.66
C PRO A 450 21.68 2.94 4.72
N LYS A 451 22.81 2.27 4.62
CA LYS A 451 24.11 2.95 4.58
C LYS A 451 24.17 3.79 3.31
N GLN A 452 24.41 5.08 3.45
CA GLN A 452 24.66 6.00 2.34
C GLN A 452 26.09 5.81 1.77
N ASP A 453 26.52 4.60 1.51
CA ASP A 453 27.78 4.36 0.87
C ASP A 453 27.55 4.34 -0.64
N TYR A 454 28.14 5.33 -1.31
CA TYR A 454 28.18 5.59 -2.77
C TYR A 454 27.14 6.57 -3.33
N LEU A 455 27.22 7.83 -2.92
CA LEU A 455 27.02 8.87 -3.91
C LEU A 455 28.38 9.06 -4.62
N PRO A 456 28.52 8.83 -5.95
CA PRO A 456 29.71 9.26 -6.67
C PRO A 456 29.80 10.77 -6.50
N GLN A 457 30.89 11.23 -5.85
CA GLN A 457 31.16 12.67 -5.76
C GLN A 457 31.13 13.23 -7.18
N PRO A 458 30.43 14.34 -7.46
CA PRO A 458 30.48 14.95 -8.77
C PRO A 458 31.93 15.16 -9.14
N ALA A 459 32.34 14.58 -10.27
CA ALA A 459 33.70 14.66 -10.76
C ALA A 459 34.13 16.12 -10.76
N ALA A 460 35.06 16.45 -9.85
CA ALA A 460 35.64 17.78 -9.81
C ALA A 460 36.14 18.09 -11.22
N MET A 461 35.57 19.12 -11.86
CA MET A 461 36.04 19.63 -13.15
C MET A 461 37.57 19.85 -13.04
N ARG A 462 38.35 18.95 -13.62
CA ARG A 462 39.75 19.14 -13.79
C ARG A 462 39.90 20.42 -14.66
N LYS A 463 40.24 21.53 -14.00
CA LYS A 463 40.74 22.71 -14.70
C LYS A 463 41.93 22.27 -15.55
N GLY A 464 41.73 22.20 -16.85
CA GLY A 464 42.81 21.99 -17.78
C GLY A 464 43.82 23.10 -17.64
N GLY A 465 44.96 22.77 -17.07
CA GLY A 465 46.14 23.65 -17.12
C GLY A 465 46.62 23.72 -18.57
N ALA A 466 46.47 24.88 -19.15
CA ALA A 466 47.22 25.24 -20.34
C ALA A 466 48.68 25.40 -19.94
N THR A 467 49.54 24.60 -20.53
CA THR A 467 50.99 24.89 -20.59
C THR A 467 51.48 24.66 -22.00
N GLY A 468 52.02 25.77 -22.57
CA GLY A 468 53.15 25.86 -23.49
C GLY A 468 52.97 25.29 -24.87
#